data_22bd978bef775b28b934ff5cbfba0b7d
#
_entry.id   22bd978bef775b28b934ff5cbfba0b7d
#
_cell.length_a   1.000
_cell.length_b   1.000
_cell.length_c   1.000
_cell.angle_alpha   90.00
_cell.angle_beta   90.00
_cell.angle_gamma   90.00
#
_symmetry.space_group_name_H-M   'P 1'
#
loop_
_entity.id
_entity.type
_entity.pdbx_description
1 polymer ?
#
loop_
_entity_poly.entity_id
_entity_poly.type
_entity_poly.pdbx_seq_one_letter_code
_entity_poly.pdbx_strand_id
1 'polypeptide(L)'
;LDQLKEHGLAPAALAAATAPAAPAEAPPPEYGAEDITAALSDPASTFPALADEVERRLGKKLTANDLKILYTLYDHLALPTEVIFLLVNWCVEEMERKYGPGRKPFLSQIRREGFVWARKGIDTVEAAERYLQTLVRLRGRGAEVLRLLDIPPRPLVEREKNYIAAWDQMGFDNEALRAAYERTVMKKQSMDWSYMNGILRRWHEKGLHTLAAIQAGDRDPRPVQAAAPTPPAAAA
;
A
#
# COMPACT_ATOMS: atom_id res chain seq x y z
N LEU A 1 1.62 66.24 -15.65
CA LEU A 1 1.33 65.58 -16.94
C LEU A 1 1.55 64.08 -16.74
N ASP A 2 0.63 63.41 -16.23
CA ASP A 2 -0.56 62.72 -16.73
C ASP A 2 -0.23 61.61 -17.75
N GLN A 3 -0.78 60.46 -17.40
CA GLN A 3 -1.05 59.28 -18.19
C GLN A 3 0.07 58.24 -18.33
N LEU A 4 -0.03 57.24 -17.49
CA LEU A 4 -0.25 55.88 -17.85
C LEU A 4 -0.57 55.04 -16.58
N LYS A 5 -1.84 55.18 -16.20
CA LYS A 5 -2.55 54.17 -15.40
C LYS A 5 -2.91 52.99 -16.30
N GLU A 6 -2.98 51.83 -15.65
CA GLU A 6 -3.74 50.67 -16.04
C GLU A 6 -3.04 49.70 -17.01
N HIS A 7 -2.46 48.69 -16.37
CA HIS A 7 -2.83 47.30 -16.68
C HIS A 7 -2.48 46.45 -15.47
N GLY A 8 -3.49 46.34 -14.58
CA GLY A 8 -3.51 45.40 -13.50
C GLY A 8 -3.62 43.98 -14.04
N LEU A 9 -2.55 43.22 -13.94
CA LEU A 9 -2.59 41.78 -13.97
C LEU A 9 -2.61 41.28 -12.52
N ALA A 10 -3.82 41.06 -12.01
CA ALA A 10 -4.00 40.30 -10.80
C ALA A 10 -3.45 38.87 -11.01
N PRO A 11 -2.68 38.30 -10.07
CA PRO A 11 -2.34 36.91 -10.17
C PRO A 11 -3.61 36.08 -10.02
N ALA A 12 -3.92 35.30 -11.05
CA ALA A 12 -4.99 34.32 -11.01
C ALA A 12 -4.76 33.42 -9.81
N ALA A 13 -5.62 33.54 -8.80
CA ALA A 13 -5.72 32.60 -7.72
C ALA A 13 -5.99 31.22 -8.33
N LEU A 14 -5.00 30.35 -8.25
CA LEU A 14 -5.14 28.94 -8.53
C LEU A 14 -6.16 28.40 -7.52
N ALA A 15 -7.42 28.30 -7.94
CA ALA A 15 -8.46 27.66 -7.17
C ALA A 15 -8.02 26.22 -6.96
N ALA A 16 -7.54 25.93 -5.76
CA ALA A 16 -7.40 24.56 -5.29
C ALA A 16 -8.80 23.95 -5.40
N ALA A 17 -8.98 23.09 -6.40
CA ALA A 17 -10.15 22.23 -6.48
C ALA A 17 -10.12 21.36 -5.23
N THR A 18 -10.87 21.79 -4.24
CA THR A 18 -11.21 20.97 -3.08
C THR A 18 -11.98 19.79 -3.65
N ALA A 19 -11.35 18.62 -3.71
CA ALA A 19 -12.06 17.38 -3.96
C ALA A 19 -13.24 17.33 -2.98
N PRO A 20 -14.45 16.97 -3.43
CA PRO A 20 -15.58 16.87 -2.52
C PRO A 20 -15.19 15.91 -1.41
N ALA A 21 -15.25 16.38 -0.17
CA ALA A 21 -15.10 15.52 1.00
C ALA A 21 -16.11 14.38 0.82
N ALA A 22 -15.62 13.15 0.86
CA ALA A 22 -16.49 12.00 0.89
C ALA A 22 -17.53 12.24 1.98
N PRO A 23 -18.82 11.97 1.72
CA PRO A 23 -19.87 12.18 2.72
C PRO A 23 -19.42 11.48 4.00
N ALA A 24 -19.48 12.19 5.12
CA ALA A 24 -19.18 11.62 6.43
C ALA A 24 -20.10 10.41 6.59
N GLU A 25 -19.52 9.20 6.60
CA GLU A 25 -20.28 7.97 6.80
C GLU A 25 -21.02 8.12 8.12
N ALA A 26 -22.35 7.93 8.08
CA ALA A 26 -23.14 7.88 9.30
C ALA A 26 -22.54 6.80 10.23
N PRO A 27 -22.48 7.05 11.54
CA PRO A 27 -21.98 6.03 12.46
C PRO A 27 -22.78 4.74 12.28
N PRO A 28 -22.12 3.56 12.34
CA PRO A 28 -22.81 2.29 12.18
C PRO A 28 -23.93 2.17 13.21
N PRO A 29 -25.09 1.58 12.87
CA PRO A 29 -26.18 1.40 13.80
C PRO A 29 -25.74 0.58 15.02
N GLU A 30 -26.28 0.91 16.18
CA GLU A 30 -26.07 0.13 17.40
C GLU A 30 -27.10 -1.01 17.45
N TYR A 31 -26.67 -2.22 17.14
CA TYR A 31 -27.51 -3.39 17.22
C TYR A 31 -27.74 -3.83 18.67
N GLY A 32 -29.01 -4.07 19.04
CA GLY A 32 -29.42 -4.64 20.31
C GLY A 32 -29.23 -6.16 20.38
N ALA A 33 -29.51 -6.73 21.54
CA ALA A 33 -29.56 -8.20 21.71
C ALA A 33 -30.74 -8.81 20.91
N GLU A 34 -31.83 -8.07 20.77
CA GLU A 34 -33.02 -8.48 20.03
C GLU A 34 -32.74 -8.65 18.54
N ASP A 35 -32.00 -7.72 17.93
CA ASP A 35 -31.61 -7.79 16.51
C ASP A 35 -30.78 -9.05 16.23
N ILE A 36 -29.83 -9.35 17.12
CA ILE A 36 -28.96 -10.51 16.98
C ILE A 36 -29.77 -11.81 17.17
N THR A 37 -30.68 -11.83 18.16
CA THR A 37 -31.52 -13.02 18.39
C THR A 37 -32.45 -13.25 17.20
N ALA A 38 -33.05 -12.21 16.65
CA ALA A 38 -33.87 -12.29 15.44
C ALA A 38 -33.06 -12.83 14.25
N ALA A 39 -31.86 -12.29 14.00
CA ALA A 39 -31.00 -12.73 12.91
C ALA A 39 -30.53 -14.18 13.04
N LEU A 40 -30.29 -14.65 14.28
CA LEU A 40 -29.89 -16.03 14.55
C LEU A 40 -31.09 -17.02 14.47
N SER A 41 -32.31 -16.53 14.66
CA SER A 41 -33.52 -17.36 14.66
C SER A 41 -34.24 -17.38 13.30
N ASP A 42 -33.87 -16.51 12.37
CA ASP A 42 -34.45 -16.44 11.04
C ASP A 42 -33.95 -17.60 10.16
N PRO A 43 -34.86 -18.54 9.79
CA PRO A 43 -34.47 -19.68 8.93
C PRO A 43 -34.06 -19.28 7.50
N ALA A 44 -34.42 -18.08 7.08
CA ALA A 44 -34.01 -17.56 5.75
C ALA A 44 -32.67 -16.82 5.81
N SER A 45 -32.16 -16.51 6.99
CA SER A 45 -30.88 -15.79 7.18
C SER A 45 -29.67 -16.71 7.03
N THR A 46 -28.65 -16.26 6.34
CA THR A 46 -27.35 -16.93 6.27
C THR A 46 -26.42 -16.56 7.46
N PHE A 47 -26.86 -15.66 8.32
CA PHE A 47 -26.09 -15.17 9.46
C PHE A 47 -25.70 -16.26 10.47
N PRO A 48 -26.59 -17.23 10.85
CA PRO A 48 -26.20 -18.31 11.75
C PRO A 48 -25.04 -19.15 11.21
N ALA A 49 -25.09 -19.53 9.94
CA ALA A 49 -24.01 -20.29 9.29
C ALA A 49 -22.72 -19.50 9.21
N LEU A 50 -22.79 -18.19 8.97
CA LEU A 50 -21.64 -17.30 8.99
C LEU A 50 -21.03 -17.24 10.41
N ALA A 51 -21.84 -17.12 11.46
CA ALA A 51 -21.36 -17.06 12.84
C ALA A 51 -20.62 -18.35 13.22
N ASP A 52 -21.20 -19.52 12.90
CA ASP A 52 -20.58 -20.82 13.16
C ASP A 52 -19.24 -20.99 12.43
N GLU A 53 -19.15 -20.52 11.19
CA GLU A 53 -17.92 -20.59 10.40
C GLU A 53 -16.83 -19.66 10.96
N VAL A 54 -17.21 -18.45 11.37
CA VAL A 54 -16.28 -17.50 12.00
C VAL A 54 -15.78 -18.05 13.35
N GLU A 55 -16.66 -18.65 14.16
CA GLU A 55 -16.26 -19.33 15.41
C GLU A 55 -15.22 -20.42 15.15
N ARG A 56 -15.48 -21.27 14.15
CA ARG A 56 -14.56 -22.34 13.76
C ARG A 56 -13.21 -21.78 13.34
N ARG A 57 -13.20 -20.73 12.54
CA ARG A 57 -11.98 -20.12 12.03
C ARG A 57 -11.18 -19.40 13.11
N LEU A 58 -11.86 -18.75 14.07
CA LEU A 58 -11.22 -18.09 15.20
C LEU A 58 -10.86 -19.06 16.34
N GLY A 59 -11.47 -20.25 16.38
CA GLY A 59 -11.24 -21.25 17.42
C GLY A 59 -11.83 -20.87 18.77
N LYS A 60 -12.87 -20.00 18.79
CA LYS A 60 -13.55 -19.55 20.00
C LYS A 60 -15.03 -19.31 19.74
N LYS A 61 -15.87 -19.41 20.78
CA LYS A 61 -17.24 -18.96 20.73
C LYS A 61 -17.31 -17.43 20.66
N LEU A 62 -18.23 -16.92 19.86
CA LEU A 62 -18.46 -15.49 19.74
C LEU A 62 -19.26 -14.98 20.93
N THR A 63 -18.78 -13.91 21.53
CA THR A 63 -19.53 -13.19 22.57
C THR A 63 -20.69 -12.40 21.92
N ALA A 64 -21.65 -11.94 22.75
CA ALA A 64 -22.73 -11.07 22.26
C ALA A 64 -22.19 -9.82 21.53
N ASN A 65 -21.07 -9.26 22.02
CA ASN A 65 -20.42 -8.12 21.37
C ASN A 65 -19.74 -8.53 20.05
N ASP A 66 -19.13 -9.71 19.99
CA ASP A 66 -18.55 -10.23 18.75
C ASP A 66 -19.64 -10.43 17.69
N LEU A 67 -20.80 -10.97 18.06
CA LEU A 67 -21.96 -11.15 17.16
C LEU A 67 -22.49 -9.81 16.62
N LYS A 68 -22.60 -8.78 17.46
CA LYS A 68 -22.99 -7.43 17.02
C LYS A 68 -22.01 -6.86 16.00
N ILE A 69 -20.70 -7.06 16.22
CA ILE A 69 -19.67 -6.63 15.28
C ILE A 69 -19.78 -7.40 13.96
N LEU A 70 -19.96 -8.71 14.02
CA LEU A 70 -20.15 -9.52 12.82
C LEU A 70 -21.41 -9.13 12.05
N TYR A 71 -22.50 -8.86 12.77
CA TYR A 71 -23.76 -8.41 12.18
C TYR A 71 -23.63 -7.03 11.51
N THR A 72 -22.75 -6.16 12.04
CA THR A 72 -22.43 -4.87 11.36
C THR A 72 -21.82 -5.11 9.97
N LEU A 73 -20.99 -6.13 9.78
CA LEU A 73 -20.43 -6.46 8.47
C LEU A 73 -21.50 -7.04 7.54
N TYR A 74 -22.39 -7.86 8.08
CA TYR A 74 -23.42 -8.57 7.34
C TYR A 74 -24.58 -7.65 6.92
N ASP A 75 -25.14 -6.89 7.86
CA ASP A 75 -26.35 -6.07 7.66
C ASP A 75 -26.01 -4.64 7.23
N HIS A 76 -25.18 -3.93 8.02
CA HIS A 76 -24.87 -2.51 7.75
C HIS A 76 -23.99 -2.33 6.52
N LEU A 77 -22.92 -3.12 6.38
CA LEU A 77 -22.06 -3.07 5.20
C LEU A 77 -22.61 -3.90 4.05
N ALA A 78 -23.66 -4.68 4.29
CA ALA A 78 -24.33 -5.56 3.32
C ALA A 78 -23.33 -6.45 2.54
N LEU A 79 -22.25 -6.87 3.21
CA LEU A 79 -21.25 -7.74 2.58
C LEU A 79 -21.78 -9.17 2.49
N PRO A 80 -21.67 -9.84 1.32
CA PRO A 80 -21.97 -11.26 1.20
C PRO A 80 -21.21 -12.11 2.20
N THR A 81 -21.83 -13.18 2.67
CA THR A 81 -21.23 -14.09 3.67
C THR A 81 -19.87 -14.64 3.23
N GLU A 82 -19.72 -14.94 1.96
CA GLU A 82 -18.47 -15.42 1.34
C GLU A 82 -17.37 -14.36 1.40
N VAL A 83 -17.71 -13.09 1.17
CA VAL A 83 -16.76 -11.95 1.26
C VAL A 83 -16.34 -11.75 2.71
N ILE A 84 -17.29 -11.80 3.67
CA ILE A 84 -16.96 -11.71 5.10
C ILE A 84 -16.03 -12.87 5.51
N PHE A 85 -16.27 -14.07 4.99
CA PHE A 85 -15.41 -15.21 5.29
C PHE A 85 -14.00 -15.05 4.72
N LEU A 86 -13.86 -14.56 3.49
CA LEU A 86 -12.54 -14.21 2.92
C LEU A 86 -11.83 -13.13 3.76
N LEU A 87 -12.56 -12.12 4.22
CA LEU A 87 -12.04 -11.07 5.11
C LEU A 87 -11.53 -11.65 6.42
N VAL A 88 -12.31 -12.52 7.08
CA VAL A 88 -11.92 -13.18 8.33
C VAL A 88 -10.67 -14.03 8.12
N ASN A 89 -10.64 -14.85 7.09
CA ASN A 89 -9.48 -15.68 6.74
C ASN A 89 -8.23 -14.83 6.54
N TRP A 90 -8.33 -13.78 5.76
CA TRP A 90 -7.24 -12.85 5.53
C TRP A 90 -6.72 -12.23 6.84
N CYS A 91 -7.61 -11.75 7.70
CA CYS A 91 -7.23 -11.16 8.98
C CYS A 91 -6.53 -12.18 9.90
N VAL A 92 -6.98 -13.43 9.90
CA VAL A 92 -6.34 -14.52 10.65
C VAL A 92 -4.93 -14.78 10.12
N GLU A 93 -4.78 -14.97 8.82
CA GLU A 93 -3.48 -15.23 8.19
C GLU A 93 -2.49 -14.07 8.42
N GLU A 94 -2.96 -12.81 8.33
CA GLU A 94 -2.13 -11.64 8.62
C GLU A 94 -1.69 -11.60 10.08
N MET A 95 -2.57 -11.95 11.00
CA MET A 95 -2.25 -12.00 12.42
C MET A 95 -1.22 -13.10 12.74
N GLU A 96 -1.44 -14.30 12.19
CA GLU A 96 -0.51 -15.42 12.35
C GLU A 96 0.86 -15.15 11.70
N ARG A 97 0.86 -14.54 10.55
CA ARG A 97 2.09 -14.15 9.86
C ARG A 97 2.89 -13.10 10.65
N LYS A 98 2.21 -12.15 11.27
CA LYS A 98 2.85 -11.02 11.97
C LYS A 98 3.30 -11.37 13.38
N TYR A 99 2.54 -12.20 14.08
CA TYR A 99 2.73 -12.47 15.50
C TYR A 99 2.96 -13.94 15.85
N GLY A 100 3.02 -14.80 14.84
CA GLY A 100 3.25 -16.25 14.99
C GLY A 100 1.97 -17.09 14.91
N PRO A 101 2.13 -18.40 14.69
CA PRO A 101 1.01 -19.31 14.50
C PRO A 101 0.09 -19.36 15.75
N GLY A 102 -1.20 -19.55 15.51
CA GLY A 102 -2.23 -19.61 16.56
C GLY A 102 -2.70 -18.24 17.07
N ARG A 103 -2.09 -17.14 16.64
CA ARG A 103 -2.56 -15.78 16.97
C ARG A 103 -3.78 -15.44 16.15
N LYS A 104 -4.85 -15.00 16.80
CA LYS A 104 -6.13 -14.68 16.18
C LYS A 104 -6.47 -13.19 16.35
N PRO A 105 -7.12 -12.57 15.37
CA PRO A 105 -7.58 -11.18 15.48
C PRO A 105 -8.80 -11.08 16.40
N PHE A 106 -9.01 -9.90 16.98
CA PHE A 106 -10.28 -9.52 17.57
C PHE A 106 -11.29 -9.13 16.48
N LEU A 107 -12.58 -9.35 16.72
CA LEU A 107 -13.63 -8.95 15.78
C LEU A 107 -13.60 -7.44 15.44
N SER A 108 -13.20 -6.61 16.39
CA SER A 108 -13.00 -5.16 16.17
C SER A 108 -11.95 -4.85 15.11
N GLN A 109 -10.90 -5.67 15.01
CA GLN A 109 -9.88 -5.54 13.97
C GLN A 109 -10.43 -5.98 12.61
N ILE A 110 -11.18 -7.08 12.57
CA ILE A 110 -11.86 -7.57 11.36
C ILE A 110 -12.87 -6.53 10.87
N ARG A 111 -13.67 -5.94 11.78
CA ARG A 111 -14.62 -4.87 11.45
C ARG A 111 -13.91 -3.68 10.79
N ARG A 112 -12.82 -3.21 11.37
CA ARG A 112 -12.05 -2.08 10.80
C ARG A 112 -11.58 -2.38 9.38
N GLU A 113 -11.11 -3.59 9.12
CA GLU A 113 -10.71 -4.01 7.77
C GLU A 113 -11.94 -4.14 6.84
N GLY A 114 -13.07 -4.61 7.33
CA GLY A 114 -14.33 -4.68 6.58
C GLY A 114 -14.78 -3.30 6.09
N PHE A 115 -14.68 -2.27 6.92
CA PHE A 115 -14.96 -0.89 6.50
C PHE A 115 -13.95 -0.41 5.43
N VAL A 116 -12.69 -0.84 5.50
CA VAL A 116 -11.72 -0.55 4.43
C VAL A 116 -12.12 -1.22 3.12
N TRP A 117 -12.56 -2.48 3.17
CA TRP A 117 -13.02 -3.21 1.99
C TRP A 117 -14.27 -2.55 1.38
N ALA A 118 -15.26 -2.23 2.20
CA ALA A 118 -16.47 -1.55 1.75
C ALA A 118 -16.16 -0.22 1.04
N ARG A 119 -15.30 0.63 1.63
CA ARG A 119 -14.88 1.89 0.99
C ARG A 119 -14.12 1.70 -0.32
N LYS A 120 -13.48 0.55 -0.51
CA LYS A 120 -12.80 0.19 -1.76
C LYS A 120 -13.71 -0.47 -2.78
N GLY A 121 -14.99 -0.65 -2.47
CA GLY A 121 -15.95 -1.37 -3.32
C GLY A 121 -15.64 -2.86 -3.45
N ILE A 122 -15.07 -3.47 -2.40
CA ILE A 122 -14.78 -4.91 -2.34
C ILE A 122 -15.99 -5.58 -1.69
N ASP A 123 -17.01 -5.81 -2.49
CA ASP A 123 -18.32 -6.34 -2.11
C ASP A 123 -18.70 -7.63 -2.85
N THR A 124 -17.81 -8.15 -3.70
CA THR A 124 -17.97 -9.42 -4.38
C THR A 124 -16.77 -10.34 -4.13
N VAL A 125 -16.97 -11.63 -4.30
CA VAL A 125 -15.90 -12.65 -4.13
C VAL A 125 -14.74 -12.36 -5.08
N GLU A 126 -15.04 -12.07 -6.35
CA GLU A 126 -14.03 -11.80 -7.37
C GLU A 126 -13.23 -10.51 -7.07
N ALA A 127 -13.89 -9.48 -6.52
CA ALA A 127 -13.20 -8.26 -6.10
C ALA A 127 -12.29 -8.53 -4.90
N ALA A 128 -12.77 -9.32 -3.92
CA ALA A 128 -12.01 -9.72 -2.76
C ALA A 128 -10.77 -10.55 -3.14
N GLU A 129 -10.92 -11.56 -3.99
CA GLU A 129 -9.82 -12.39 -4.46
C GLU A 129 -8.76 -11.58 -5.22
N ARG A 130 -9.18 -10.71 -6.14
CA ARG A 130 -8.25 -9.82 -6.87
C ARG A 130 -7.49 -8.90 -5.93
N TYR A 131 -8.18 -8.36 -4.92
CA TYR A 131 -7.55 -7.52 -3.92
C TYR A 131 -6.52 -8.28 -3.09
N LEU A 132 -6.87 -9.48 -2.61
CA LEU A 132 -5.97 -10.35 -1.86
C LEU A 132 -4.74 -10.77 -2.69
N GLN A 133 -4.93 -11.15 -3.96
CA GLN A 133 -3.83 -11.46 -4.88
C GLN A 133 -2.90 -10.26 -5.05
N THR A 134 -3.45 -9.05 -5.15
CA THR A 134 -2.67 -7.82 -5.24
C THR A 134 -1.84 -7.58 -3.98
N LEU A 135 -2.42 -7.79 -2.79
CA LEU A 135 -1.71 -7.66 -1.52
C LEU A 135 -0.56 -8.69 -1.39
N VAL A 136 -0.79 -9.94 -1.79
CA VAL A 136 0.24 -10.98 -1.79
C VAL A 136 1.38 -10.63 -2.74
N ARG A 137 1.06 -10.19 -3.96
CA ARG A 137 2.05 -9.77 -4.96
C ARG A 137 2.88 -8.58 -4.46
N LEU A 138 2.24 -7.53 -3.92
CA LEU A 138 2.95 -6.36 -3.39
C LEU A 138 3.85 -6.72 -2.22
N ARG A 139 3.44 -7.68 -1.39
CA ARG A 139 4.27 -8.19 -0.30
C ARG A 139 5.50 -8.91 -0.81
N GLY A 140 5.34 -9.82 -1.77
CA GLY A 140 6.44 -10.53 -2.42
C GLY A 140 7.43 -9.54 -3.06
N ARG A 141 6.91 -8.56 -3.79
CA ARG A 141 7.71 -7.50 -4.41
C ARG A 141 8.44 -6.66 -3.36
N GLY A 142 7.78 -6.34 -2.25
CA GLY A 142 8.38 -5.61 -1.14
C GLY A 142 9.58 -6.34 -0.53
N ALA A 143 9.46 -7.64 -0.28
CA ALA A 143 10.53 -8.46 0.24
C ALA A 143 11.72 -8.58 -0.75
N GLU A 144 11.42 -8.70 -2.03
CA GLU A 144 12.42 -8.71 -3.09
C GLU A 144 13.19 -7.38 -3.15
N VAL A 145 12.48 -6.25 -3.12
CA VAL A 145 13.10 -4.92 -3.14
C VAL A 145 13.97 -4.70 -1.90
N LEU A 146 13.50 -5.05 -0.69
CA LEU A 146 14.34 -4.94 0.50
C LEU A 146 15.67 -5.69 0.35
N ARG A 147 15.62 -6.90 -0.22
CA ARG A 147 16.84 -7.68 -0.50
C ARG A 147 17.73 -7.01 -1.53
N LEU A 148 17.16 -6.44 -2.60
CA LEU A 148 17.91 -5.69 -3.62
C LEU A 148 18.61 -4.45 -3.05
N LEU A 149 17.99 -3.83 -2.04
CA LEU A 149 18.51 -2.64 -1.36
C LEU A 149 19.38 -2.96 -0.15
N ASP A 150 19.78 -4.23 0.03
CA ASP A 150 20.59 -4.70 1.18
C ASP A 150 19.98 -4.31 2.54
N ILE A 151 18.63 -4.22 2.60
CA ILE A 151 17.90 -3.93 3.83
C ILE A 151 17.46 -5.24 4.49
N PRO A 152 17.72 -5.45 5.79
CA PRO A 152 17.28 -6.64 6.49
C PRO A 152 15.76 -6.87 6.36
N PRO A 153 15.29 -8.12 6.26
CA PRO A 153 13.88 -8.43 6.11
C PRO A 153 13.09 -7.92 7.31
N ARG A 154 12.11 -7.07 7.04
CA ARG A 154 11.19 -6.48 8.01
C ARG A 154 9.87 -6.07 7.33
N PRO A 155 8.79 -5.83 8.09
CA PRO A 155 7.60 -5.20 7.54
C PRO A 155 7.93 -3.82 6.96
N LEU A 156 7.40 -3.54 5.76
CA LEU A 156 7.49 -2.22 5.15
C LEU A 156 6.54 -1.24 5.83
N VAL A 157 6.99 -0.02 6.05
CA VAL A 157 6.11 1.09 6.43
C VAL A 157 5.33 1.58 5.20
N GLU A 158 4.23 2.28 5.42
CA GLU A 158 3.30 2.66 4.34
C GLU A 158 3.98 3.50 3.24
N ARG A 159 4.85 4.41 3.64
CA ARG A 159 5.61 5.23 2.70
C ARG A 159 6.54 4.41 1.80
N GLU A 160 7.17 3.37 2.32
CA GLU A 160 8.02 2.46 1.55
C GLU A 160 7.20 1.63 0.55
N LYS A 161 6.03 1.14 0.98
CA LYS A 161 5.09 0.44 0.08
C LYS A 161 4.67 1.32 -1.09
N ASN A 162 4.40 2.60 -0.83
CA ASN A 162 4.02 3.56 -1.87
C ASN A 162 5.16 3.79 -2.86
N TYR A 163 6.41 3.90 -2.40
CA TYR A 163 7.57 3.99 -3.30
C TYR A 163 7.70 2.74 -4.17
N ILE A 164 7.67 1.56 -3.56
CA ILE A 164 7.82 0.29 -4.29
C ILE A 164 6.71 0.12 -5.32
N ALA A 165 5.45 0.40 -4.94
CA ALA A 165 4.32 0.35 -5.87
C ALA A 165 4.48 1.32 -7.05
N ALA A 166 4.96 2.53 -6.79
CA ALA A 166 5.23 3.51 -7.85
C ALA A 166 6.35 3.04 -8.79
N TRP A 167 7.43 2.48 -8.27
CA TRP A 167 8.53 1.95 -9.08
C TRP A 167 8.13 0.75 -9.95
N ASP A 168 7.27 -0.12 -9.40
CA ASP A 168 6.69 -1.25 -10.12
C ASP A 168 5.77 -0.77 -11.26
N GLN A 169 4.94 0.26 -11.00
CA GLN A 169 4.10 0.88 -12.02
C GLN A 169 4.91 1.59 -13.12
N MET A 170 6.04 2.18 -12.78
CA MET A 170 6.97 2.78 -13.76
C MET A 170 7.68 1.73 -14.62
N GLY A 171 7.62 0.45 -14.28
CA GLY A 171 8.16 -0.65 -15.07
C GLY A 171 9.67 -0.83 -14.97
N PHE A 172 10.30 -0.43 -13.86
CA PHE A 172 11.72 -0.68 -13.64
C PHE A 172 12.01 -2.15 -13.39
N ASP A 173 13.06 -2.67 -14.03
CA ASP A 173 13.62 -3.97 -13.71
C ASP A 173 14.48 -3.92 -12.43
N ASN A 174 14.83 -5.09 -11.93
CA ASN A 174 15.62 -5.22 -10.70
C ASN A 174 17.02 -4.63 -10.82
N GLU A 175 17.62 -4.70 -11.99
CA GLU A 175 18.96 -4.17 -12.25
C GLU A 175 18.96 -2.63 -12.24
N ALA A 176 17.92 -2.01 -12.80
CA ALA A 176 17.71 -0.57 -12.72
C ALA A 176 17.50 -0.10 -11.27
N LEU A 177 16.69 -0.83 -10.49
CA LEU A 177 16.51 -0.54 -9.07
C LEU A 177 17.82 -0.67 -8.30
N ARG A 178 18.64 -1.69 -8.58
CA ARG A 178 19.96 -1.86 -7.97
C ARG A 178 20.88 -0.71 -8.33
N ALA A 179 20.93 -0.30 -9.58
CA ALA A 179 21.74 0.84 -10.02
C ALA A 179 21.34 2.16 -9.35
N ALA A 180 20.02 2.38 -9.15
CA ALA A 180 19.51 3.55 -8.41
C ALA A 180 19.93 3.51 -6.94
N TYR A 181 19.89 2.35 -6.31
CA TYR A 181 20.34 2.12 -4.94
C TYR A 181 21.83 2.42 -4.80
N GLU A 182 22.67 1.85 -5.65
CA GLU A 182 24.12 2.06 -5.63
C GLU A 182 24.47 3.56 -5.76
N ARG A 183 23.83 4.28 -6.68
CA ARG A 183 23.99 5.74 -6.80
C ARG A 183 23.54 6.48 -5.54
N THR A 184 22.46 6.02 -4.92
CA THR A 184 21.95 6.60 -3.67
C THR A 184 22.97 6.45 -2.56
N VAL A 185 23.46 5.23 -2.34
CA VAL A 185 24.43 4.93 -1.27
C VAL A 185 25.76 5.64 -1.51
N MET A 186 26.26 5.67 -2.74
CA MET A 186 27.47 6.43 -3.08
C MET A 186 27.34 7.93 -2.75
N LYS A 187 26.16 8.52 -2.96
CA LYS A 187 25.94 9.95 -2.72
C LYS A 187 25.58 10.27 -1.28
N LYS A 188 24.79 9.42 -0.62
CA LYS A 188 24.21 9.66 0.71
C LYS A 188 24.88 8.86 1.81
N GLN A 189 25.74 7.90 1.45
CA GLN A 189 26.41 6.94 2.35
C GLN A 189 25.46 6.04 3.15
N SER A 190 24.17 6.06 2.79
CA SER A 190 23.11 5.23 3.35
C SER A 190 21.92 5.21 2.40
N MET A 191 20.98 4.29 2.63
CA MET A 191 19.72 4.26 1.89
C MET A 191 18.87 5.49 2.21
N ASP A 192 18.49 6.23 1.19
CA ASP A 192 17.54 7.35 1.23
C ASP A 192 16.44 7.14 0.19
N TRP A 193 15.26 6.75 0.65
CA TRP A 193 14.10 6.44 -0.20
C TRP A 193 13.68 7.61 -1.09
N SER A 194 13.70 8.82 -0.54
CA SER A 194 13.30 10.02 -1.27
C SER A 194 14.29 10.35 -2.38
N TYR A 195 15.58 10.26 -2.07
CA TYR A 195 16.65 10.50 -3.05
C TYR A 195 16.65 9.46 -4.18
N MET A 196 16.53 8.17 -3.82
CA MET A 196 16.41 7.09 -4.79
C MET A 196 15.18 7.27 -5.70
N ASN A 197 14.04 7.63 -5.10
CA ASN A 197 12.83 7.92 -5.87
C ASN A 197 13.03 9.08 -6.86
N GLY A 198 13.79 10.11 -6.47
CA GLY A 198 14.15 11.21 -7.36
C GLY A 198 15.00 10.76 -8.57
N ILE A 199 15.91 9.81 -8.37
CA ILE A 199 16.69 9.20 -9.46
C ILE A 199 15.76 8.44 -10.41
N LEU A 200 14.92 7.56 -9.87
CA LEU A 200 14.02 6.71 -10.65
C LEU A 200 12.99 7.53 -11.43
N ARG A 201 12.40 8.58 -10.83
CA ARG A 201 11.49 9.49 -11.54
C ARG A 201 12.17 10.16 -12.74
N ARG A 202 13.39 10.67 -12.56
CA ARG A 202 14.16 11.29 -13.65
C ARG A 202 14.47 10.28 -14.77
N TRP A 203 14.77 9.02 -14.43
CA TRP A 203 14.96 7.98 -15.43
C TRP A 203 13.67 7.63 -16.15
N HIS A 204 12.56 7.56 -15.42
CA HIS A 204 11.24 7.32 -16.01
C HIS A 204 10.85 8.43 -17.03
N GLU A 205 11.07 9.70 -16.67
CA GLU A 205 10.85 10.85 -17.55
C GLU A 205 11.69 10.78 -18.85
N LYS A 206 12.86 10.13 -18.78
CA LYS A 206 13.73 9.88 -19.95
C LYS A 206 13.45 8.55 -20.66
N GLY A 207 12.50 7.76 -20.23
CA GLY A 207 12.20 6.43 -20.76
C GLY A 207 13.26 5.35 -20.46
N LEU A 208 14.09 5.55 -19.44
CA LEU A 208 15.19 4.67 -19.08
C LEU A 208 14.76 3.71 -17.96
N HIS A 209 14.26 2.53 -18.31
CA HIS A 209 13.69 1.56 -17.33
C HIS A 209 14.55 0.31 -17.11
N THR A 210 15.57 0.12 -17.93
CA THR A 210 16.50 -1.01 -17.85
C THR A 210 17.92 -0.54 -17.61
N LEU A 211 18.77 -1.41 -17.03
CA LEU A 211 20.17 -1.08 -16.81
C LEU A 211 20.89 -0.67 -18.11
N ALA A 212 20.63 -1.38 -19.21
CA ALA A 212 21.25 -1.06 -20.52
C ALA A 212 20.83 0.33 -21.01
N ALA A 213 19.55 0.68 -20.90
CA ALA A 213 19.04 2.00 -21.27
C ALA A 213 19.64 3.11 -20.38
N ILE A 214 19.80 2.86 -19.08
CA ILE A 214 20.38 3.80 -18.11
C ILE A 214 21.86 4.05 -18.46
N GLN A 215 22.63 2.99 -18.74
CA GLN A 215 24.04 3.10 -19.13
C GLN A 215 24.24 3.87 -20.44
N ALA A 216 23.29 3.71 -21.38
CA ALA A 216 23.35 4.42 -22.68
C ALA A 216 22.87 5.88 -22.56
N GLY A 217 21.82 6.15 -21.77
CA GLY A 217 21.10 7.43 -21.76
C GLY A 217 21.37 8.35 -20.58
N ASP A 218 21.85 7.83 -19.45
CA ASP A 218 22.14 8.62 -18.26
C ASP A 218 23.65 8.70 -18.00
N ARG A 219 24.37 9.26 -18.97
CA ARG A 219 25.78 9.59 -18.78
C ARG A 219 25.88 10.67 -17.72
N ASP A 220 26.49 10.32 -16.57
CA ASP A 220 26.86 11.28 -15.54
C ASP A 220 27.81 12.30 -16.20
N PRO A 221 27.52 13.60 -16.20
CA PRO A 221 28.37 14.59 -16.89
C PRO A 221 29.71 14.85 -16.19
N ARG A 222 30.14 14.01 -15.26
CA ARG A 222 31.50 14.11 -14.73
C ARG A 222 32.47 13.48 -15.71
N PRO A 223 33.38 14.24 -16.32
CA PRO A 223 34.49 13.66 -17.04
C PRO A 223 35.30 12.82 -16.04
N VAL A 224 35.52 11.56 -16.37
CA VAL A 224 36.62 10.78 -15.78
C VAL A 224 37.87 11.63 -16.02
N GLN A 225 38.37 12.26 -14.97
CA GLN A 225 39.68 12.91 -15.02
C GLN A 225 40.66 11.80 -15.31
N ALA A 226 41.04 11.66 -16.57
CA ALA A 226 42.10 10.81 -17.00
C ALA A 226 43.35 11.19 -16.14
N ALA A 227 43.82 10.25 -15.36
CA ALA A 227 45.08 10.41 -14.63
C ALA A 227 46.14 10.87 -15.62
N ALA A 228 46.67 12.07 -15.42
CA ALA A 228 47.77 12.59 -16.20
C ALA A 228 48.93 11.61 -16.12
N PRO A 229 49.60 11.27 -17.23
CA PRO A 229 50.76 10.41 -17.19
C PRO A 229 51.85 11.08 -16.37
N THR A 230 52.34 10.38 -15.36
CA THR A 230 53.49 10.77 -14.54
C THR A 230 54.70 10.95 -15.47
N PRO A 231 55.36 12.10 -15.46
CA PRO A 231 56.59 12.27 -16.27
C PRO A 231 57.67 11.34 -15.76
N PRO A 232 58.52 10.77 -16.64
CA PRO A 232 59.62 9.89 -16.22
C PRO A 232 60.65 10.67 -15.41
N ALA A 233 61.06 10.08 -14.28
CA ALA A 233 62.12 10.61 -13.45
C ALA A 233 63.41 10.73 -14.26
N ALA A 234 63.94 11.93 -14.34
CA ALA A 234 65.25 12.19 -14.91
C ALA A 234 66.32 11.53 -14.05
N ALA A 235 67.07 10.65 -14.70
CA ALA A 235 68.31 10.10 -14.13
C ALA A 235 69.40 11.16 -14.16
N ALA A 236 70.06 11.35 -13.04
CA ALA A 236 71.41 11.96 -12.92
C ALA A 236 72.18 11.20 -11.87
#